data_c54965be9bb50be2222e8c45bf5af8e9
#
_entry.id   c54965be9bb50be2222e8c45bf5af8e9
#
_cell.length_a   1.000
_cell.length_b   1.000
_cell.length_c   1.000
_cell.angle_alpha   90.00
_cell.angle_beta   90.00
_cell.angle_gamma   90.00
#
_symmetry.space_group_name_H-M   'P 1'
#
loop_
_entity.id
_entity.type
_entity.pdbx_description
1 polymer ?
#
loop_
_entity_poly.entity_id
_entity_poly.type
_entity_poly.pdbx_seq_one_letter_code
_entity_poly.pdbx_strand_id
1 'polypeptide(L)'
;MDRRTFRVFVAALAAVVVVVAVVATLAGGTARDPDAPDGEQAVGIVTSIDAEGLTNVRGFTLRTDGGRELVFRIGVLENGAEFPPGHLGEHQSLATLVRVWYRAAGDELVAFRLEDAE
;
A
#
# COMPACT_ATOMS: atom_id res chain seq x y z
N MET A 1 -17.03 -36.63 2.80
CA MET A 1 -17.51 -35.28 3.10
C MET A 1 -18.41 -34.81 1.98
N ASP A 2 -19.62 -34.40 2.31
CA ASP A 2 -20.64 -34.03 1.31
C ASP A 2 -20.23 -32.68 0.65
N ARG A 3 -20.46 -32.58 -0.67
CA ARG A 3 -20.15 -31.36 -1.43
C ARG A 3 -20.85 -30.11 -0.89
N ARG A 4 -22.02 -30.27 -0.29
CA ARG A 4 -22.77 -29.18 0.33
C ARG A 4 -22.08 -28.65 1.58
N THR A 5 -21.56 -29.53 2.42
CA THR A 5 -20.84 -29.17 3.64
C THR A 5 -19.54 -28.45 3.32
N PHE A 6 -18.85 -28.87 2.26
CA PHE A 6 -17.63 -28.21 1.82
C PHE A 6 -17.87 -26.78 1.31
N ARG A 7 -18.94 -26.57 0.53
CA ARG A 7 -19.31 -25.24 0.03
C ARG A 7 -19.67 -24.29 1.15
N VAL A 8 -20.42 -24.74 2.13
CA VAL A 8 -20.81 -23.94 3.29
C VAL A 8 -19.57 -23.57 4.11
N PHE A 9 -18.63 -24.49 4.27
CA PHE A 9 -17.39 -24.27 5.01
C PHE A 9 -16.49 -23.22 4.34
N VAL A 10 -16.35 -23.29 3.03
CA VAL A 10 -15.57 -22.30 2.24
C VAL A 10 -16.23 -20.93 2.29
N ALA A 11 -17.54 -20.86 2.18
CA ALA A 11 -18.27 -19.59 2.27
C ALA A 11 -18.15 -18.95 3.65
N ALA A 12 -18.20 -19.74 4.72
CA ALA A 12 -18.03 -19.26 6.09
C ALA A 12 -16.62 -18.71 6.32
N LEU A 13 -15.59 -19.36 5.77
CA LEU A 13 -14.20 -18.92 5.88
C LEU A 13 -13.97 -17.60 5.15
N ALA A 14 -14.54 -17.44 3.96
CA ALA A 14 -14.45 -16.20 3.20
C ALA A 14 -15.13 -15.03 3.94
N ALA A 15 -16.30 -15.28 4.56
CA ALA A 15 -17.01 -14.27 5.34
C ALA A 15 -16.21 -13.81 6.56
N VAL A 16 -15.54 -14.73 7.26
CA VAL A 16 -14.71 -14.41 8.42
C VAL A 16 -13.51 -13.54 8.03
N VAL A 17 -12.85 -13.82 6.92
CA VAL A 17 -11.73 -13.01 6.42
C VAL A 17 -12.18 -11.58 6.10
N VAL A 18 -13.35 -11.42 5.48
CA VAL A 18 -13.90 -10.09 5.18
C VAL A 18 -14.22 -9.30 6.45
N VAL A 19 -14.81 -9.95 7.46
CA VAL A 19 -15.13 -9.32 8.75
C VAL A 19 -13.86 -8.87 9.48
N VAL A 20 -12.82 -9.69 9.49
CA VAL A 20 -11.54 -9.33 10.11
C VAL A 20 -10.90 -8.12 9.42
N ALA A 21 -10.96 -8.07 8.09
CA ALA A 21 -10.44 -6.92 7.34
C ALA A 21 -11.21 -5.63 7.67
N VAL A 22 -12.53 -5.70 7.78
CA VAL A 22 -13.38 -4.55 8.14
C VAL A 22 -13.09 -4.07 9.58
N VAL A 23 -12.95 -4.98 10.53
CA VAL A 23 -12.63 -4.64 11.92
C VAL A 23 -11.24 -4.00 12.02
N ALA A 24 -10.25 -4.50 11.30
CA ALA A 24 -8.92 -3.90 11.26
C ALA A 24 -8.95 -2.48 10.70
N THR A 25 -9.75 -2.22 9.66
CA THR A 25 -9.92 -0.90 9.07
C THR A 25 -10.59 0.07 10.06
N LEU A 26 -11.62 -0.36 10.77
CA LEU A 26 -12.30 0.46 11.79
C LEU A 26 -11.39 0.77 12.98
N ALA A 27 -10.61 -0.20 13.45
CA ALA A 27 -9.66 0.00 14.54
C ALA A 27 -8.54 0.97 14.13
N GLY A 28 -8.06 0.92 12.91
CA GLY A 28 -7.09 1.87 12.37
C GLY A 28 -7.64 3.29 12.24
N GLY A 29 -8.95 3.45 12.01
CA GLY A 29 -9.59 4.76 11.87
C GLY A 29 -9.71 5.56 13.16
N THR A 30 -9.65 4.92 14.34
CA THR A 30 -9.81 5.60 15.64
C THR A 30 -8.57 6.34 16.13
N ALA A 31 -7.40 6.03 15.59
CA ALA A 31 -6.12 6.62 16.00
C ALA A 31 -5.55 7.60 14.96
N ARG A 32 -6.40 8.10 14.07
CA ARG A 32 -5.95 8.97 12.98
C ARG A 32 -5.64 10.38 13.48
N ASP A 33 -4.45 10.87 13.16
CA ASP A 33 -4.06 12.25 13.37
C ASP A 33 -4.95 13.17 12.50
N PRO A 34 -5.62 14.19 13.06
CA PRO A 34 -6.44 15.11 12.27
C PRO A 34 -5.68 15.87 11.18
N ASP A 35 -4.37 16.03 11.32
CA ASP A 35 -3.51 16.68 10.32
C ASP A 35 -2.95 15.69 9.28
N ALA A 36 -3.21 14.37 9.44
CA ALA A 36 -2.75 13.37 8.48
C ALA A 36 -3.55 13.44 7.17
N PRO A 37 -2.93 13.19 6.00
CA PRO A 37 -3.64 13.13 4.73
C PRO A 37 -4.73 12.06 4.76
N ASP A 38 -5.86 12.31 4.08
CA ASP A 38 -6.88 11.29 3.86
C ASP A 38 -6.30 10.16 3.02
N GLY A 39 -6.66 8.93 3.35
CA GLY A 39 -6.24 7.74 2.63
C GLY A 39 -5.64 6.69 3.54
N GLU A 40 -5.14 5.63 2.95
CA GLU A 40 -4.49 4.54 3.66
C GLU A 40 -2.98 4.73 3.64
N GLN A 41 -2.29 4.11 4.58
CA GLN A 41 -0.85 4.14 4.71
C GLN A 41 -0.26 2.75 4.62
N ALA A 42 0.91 2.65 4.00
CA ALA A 42 1.74 1.46 4.01
C ALA A 42 3.19 1.84 4.24
N VAL A 43 3.91 1.04 5.00
CA VAL A 43 5.34 1.21 5.25
C VAL A 43 6.05 -0.07 4.83
N GLY A 44 7.13 0.07 4.09
CA GLY A 44 7.89 -1.08 3.64
C GLY A 44 9.11 -0.71 2.82
N ILE A 45 9.65 -1.70 2.15
CA ILE A 45 10.85 -1.58 1.32
C ILE A 45 10.44 -1.64 -0.15
N VAL A 46 10.97 -0.74 -0.96
CA VAL A 46 10.77 -0.74 -2.40
C VAL A 46 11.56 -1.90 -3.00
N THR A 47 10.86 -2.81 -3.68
CA THR A 47 11.46 -3.99 -4.30
C THR A 47 11.57 -3.87 -5.82
N SER A 48 10.73 -3.04 -6.44
CA SER A 48 10.72 -2.85 -7.89
C SER A 48 10.23 -1.45 -8.23
N ILE A 49 10.78 -0.86 -9.27
CA ILE A 49 10.39 0.45 -9.77
C ILE A 49 10.05 0.33 -11.25
N ASP A 50 8.86 0.83 -11.62
CA ASP A 50 8.43 0.96 -13.02
C ASP A 50 8.68 2.39 -13.46
N ALA A 51 9.70 2.60 -14.30
CA ALA A 51 10.11 3.92 -14.75
C ALA A 51 10.47 3.93 -16.23
N GLU A 52 10.20 5.05 -16.88
CA GLU A 52 10.75 5.39 -18.19
C GLU A 52 11.92 6.35 -18.01
N GLY A 53 13.15 5.85 -18.17
CA GLY A 53 14.36 6.62 -17.89
C GLY A 53 14.57 6.85 -16.39
N LEU A 54 15.39 7.84 -16.06
CA LEU A 54 15.83 8.08 -14.68
C LEU A 54 14.87 8.94 -13.86
N THR A 55 13.97 9.67 -14.51
CA THR A 55 13.16 10.68 -13.83
C THR A 55 11.65 10.45 -13.91
N ASN A 56 11.19 9.62 -14.85
CA ASN A 56 9.76 9.38 -15.04
C ASN A 56 9.33 8.05 -14.40
N VAL A 57 9.13 8.05 -13.09
CA VAL A 57 8.66 6.89 -12.33
C VAL A 57 7.14 6.84 -12.41
N ARG A 58 6.59 5.76 -12.96
CA ARG A 58 5.14 5.54 -13.09
C ARG A 58 4.56 4.78 -11.93
N GLY A 59 5.33 3.92 -11.29
CA GLY A 59 4.88 3.11 -10.19
C GLY A 59 6.01 2.36 -9.52
N PHE A 60 5.68 1.63 -8.48
CA PHE A 60 6.65 0.83 -7.74
C PHE A 60 5.94 -0.26 -6.95
N THR A 61 6.72 -1.26 -6.53
CA THR A 61 6.25 -2.32 -5.63
C THR A 61 6.88 -2.13 -4.25
N LEU A 62 6.04 -2.19 -3.23
CA LEU A 62 6.44 -2.08 -1.83
C LEU A 62 6.20 -3.42 -1.14
N ARG A 63 7.20 -3.93 -0.42
CA ARG A 63 7.05 -5.08 0.45
C ARG A 63 6.94 -4.60 1.89
N THR A 64 5.79 -4.85 2.50
CA THR A 64 5.51 -4.48 3.88
C THR A 64 6.19 -5.44 4.87
N ASP A 65 6.20 -5.06 6.14
CA ASP A 65 6.77 -5.86 7.23
C ASP A 65 6.15 -7.26 7.34
N GLY A 66 4.87 -7.40 7.00
CA GLY A 66 4.18 -8.70 6.95
C GLY A 66 4.51 -9.55 5.73
N GLY A 67 5.38 -9.10 4.83
CA GLY A 67 5.74 -9.79 3.60
C GLY A 67 4.74 -9.61 2.47
N ARG A 68 3.75 -8.74 2.62
CA ARG A 68 2.80 -8.39 1.55
C ARG A 68 3.46 -7.50 0.53
N GLU A 69 3.23 -7.79 -0.73
CA GLU A 69 3.63 -6.93 -1.83
C GLU A 69 2.45 -6.08 -2.30
N LEU A 70 2.64 -4.77 -2.33
CA LEU A 70 1.67 -3.80 -2.82
C LEU A 70 2.26 -3.10 -4.03
N VAL A 71 1.51 -3.10 -5.13
CA VAL A 71 1.89 -2.44 -6.37
C VAL A 71 1.16 -1.10 -6.44
N PHE A 72 1.93 -0.02 -6.50
CA PHE A 72 1.39 1.33 -6.57
C PHE A 72 1.64 1.97 -7.92
N ARG A 73 0.65 2.70 -8.41
CA ARG A 73 0.82 3.71 -9.46
C ARG A 73 1.04 5.05 -8.77
N ILE A 74 1.96 5.84 -9.28
CA ILE A 74 2.18 7.19 -8.78
C ILE A 74 1.21 8.15 -9.48
N GLY A 75 0.35 8.78 -8.69
CA GLY A 75 -0.48 9.88 -9.16
C GLY A 75 0.21 11.22 -8.97
N VAL A 76 -0.57 12.27 -8.80
CA VAL A 76 -0.02 13.59 -8.44
C VAL A 76 0.38 13.55 -6.97
N LEU A 77 1.67 13.70 -6.69
CA LEU A 77 2.18 13.71 -5.32
C LEU A 77 1.93 15.07 -4.67
N GLU A 78 1.36 15.06 -3.47
CA GLU A 78 1.15 16.25 -2.66
C GLU A 78 2.48 16.90 -2.26
N ASN A 79 3.50 16.07 -2.04
CA ASN A 79 4.83 16.49 -1.60
C ASN A 79 5.92 16.17 -2.63
N GLY A 80 5.61 16.23 -3.92
CA GLY A 80 6.55 15.88 -4.97
C GLY A 80 7.84 16.70 -4.99
N ALA A 81 7.81 17.93 -4.47
CA ALA A 81 9.02 18.76 -4.33
C ALA A 81 9.94 18.26 -3.20
N GLU A 82 9.38 17.77 -2.10
CA GLU A 82 10.11 17.25 -0.95
C GLU A 82 10.57 15.82 -1.17
N PHE A 83 9.75 15.03 -1.86
CA PHE A 83 10.04 13.65 -2.20
C PHE A 83 9.84 13.44 -3.70
N PRO A 84 10.82 13.76 -4.54
CA PRO A 84 10.74 13.46 -5.96
C PRO A 84 10.63 11.96 -6.19
N PRO A 85 9.84 11.49 -7.17
CA PRO A 85 9.69 10.05 -7.42
C PRO A 85 11.00 9.30 -7.67
N GLY A 86 12.01 9.98 -8.24
CA GLY A 86 13.34 9.40 -8.44
C GLY A 86 14.07 9.04 -7.14
N HIS A 87 13.70 9.63 -6.01
CA HIS A 87 14.25 9.30 -4.69
C HIS A 87 13.92 7.86 -4.25
N LEU A 88 12.87 7.26 -4.82
CA LEU A 88 12.55 5.85 -4.60
C LEU A 88 13.70 4.91 -4.99
N GLY A 89 14.50 5.27 -5.97
CA GLY A 89 15.67 4.50 -6.36
C GLY A 89 16.72 4.40 -5.25
N GLU A 90 16.90 5.45 -4.47
CA GLU A 90 17.79 5.44 -3.31
C GLU A 90 17.28 4.50 -2.22
N HIS A 91 15.98 4.54 -1.94
CA HIS A 91 15.34 3.65 -0.99
C HIS A 91 15.46 2.19 -1.41
N GLN A 92 15.31 1.90 -2.71
CA GLN A 92 15.48 0.56 -3.24
C GLN A 92 16.94 0.07 -3.06
N SER A 93 17.90 0.89 -3.43
CA SER A 93 19.32 0.54 -3.36
C SER A 93 19.82 0.33 -1.94
N LEU A 94 19.33 1.12 -0.99
CA LEU A 94 19.72 1.08 0.41
C LEU A 94 18.83 0.18 1.26
N ALA A 95 17.75 -0.36 0.71
CA ALA A 95 16.72 -1.12 1.42
C ALA A 95 16.19 -0.37 2.65
N THR A 96 15.94 0.93 2.49
CA THR A 96 15.41 1.78 3.55
C THR A 96 13.90 1.93 3.43
N LEU A 97 13.24 2.15 4.57
CA LEU A 97 11.79 2.18 4.65
C LEU A 97 11.19 3.43 3.99
N VAL A 98 10.07 3.24 3.31
CA VAL A 98 9.25 4.31 2.73
C VAL A 98 7.85 4.21 3.31
N ARG A 99 7.25 5.34 3.65
CA ARG A 99 5.83 5.44 3.99
C ARG A 99 5.08 5.97 2.79
N VAL A 100 4.02 5.26 2.42
CA VAL A 100 3.19 5.57 1.26
C VAL A 100 1.78 5.86 1.72
N TRP A 101 1.25 7.03 1.40
CA TRP A 101 -0.19 7.30 1.48
C TRP A 101 -0.81 7.06 0.12
N TYR A 102 -1.90 6.28 0.09
CA TYR A 102 -2.50 5.84 -1.16
C TYR A 102 -4.01 5.75 -1.06
N ARG A 103 -4.64 5.70 -2.23
CA ARG A 103 -6.07 5.47 -2.39
C ARG A 103 -6.29 4.36 -3.40
N ALA A 104 -7.35 3.57 -3.20
CA ALA A 104 -7.80 2.62 -4.19
C ALA A 104 -8.55 3.36 -5.31
N ALA A 105 -8.22 3.05 -6.55
CA ALA A 105 -8.88 3.57 -7.74
C ALA A 105 -9.15 2.38 -8.68
N GLY A 106 -10.36 1.82 -8.63
CA GLY A 106 -10.66 0.57 -9.31
C GLY A 106 -9.80 -0.58 -8.78
N ASP A 107 -9.07 -1.23 -9.65
CA ASP A 107 -8.15 -2.33 -9.31
C ASP A 107 -6.74 -1.85 -8.97
N GLU A 108 -6.50 -0.54 -9.02
CA GLU A 108 -5.19 0.04 -8.77
C GLU A 108 -5.10 0.72 -7.41
N LEU A 109 -3.90 0.73 -6.85
CA LEU A 109 -3.54 1.55 -5.70
C LEU A 109 -2.74 2.75 -6.20
N VAL A 110 -3.20 3.96 -5.88
CA VAL A 110 -2.57 5.20 -6.35
C VAL A 110 -1.92 5.92 -5.18
N ALA A 111 -0.61 6.03 -5.22
CA ALA A 111 0.16 6.78 -4.22
C ALA A 111 0.04 8.29 -4.50
N PHE A 112 -0.27 9.06 -3.45
CA PHE A 112 -0.39 10.51 -3.55
C PHE A 112 0.55 11.26 -2.59
N ARG A 113 1.22 10.56 -1.71
CA ARG A 113 2.22 11.12 -0.80
C ARG A 113 3.24 10.06 -0.42
N LEU A 114 4.52 10.44 -0.44
CA LEU A 114 5.63 9.56 -0.07
C LEU A 114 6.48 10.25 1.01
N GLU A 115 6.95 9.47 1.97
CA GLU A 115 7.86 9.98 3.01
C GLU A 115 8.91 8.92 3.35
N ASP A 116 10.06 9.39 3.82
CA ASP A 116 11.05 8.52 4.44
C ASP A 116 10.46 8.01 5.77
N ALA A 117 10.52 6.68 5.98
CA ALA A 117 10.03 6.05 7.20
C ALA A 117 11.20 5.41 7.94
N GLU A 118 11.54 5.94 9.07
CA GLU A 118 12.58 5.40 9.95
C GLU A 118 12.04 5.00 11.30
#